data_8079bcaed70172202329a589073ebea4
#
_entry.id   8079bcaed70172202329a589073ebea4
#
_cell.length_a   1.000
_cell.length_b   1.000
_cell.length_c   1.000
_cell.angle_alpha   90.00
_cell.angle_beta   90.00
_cell.angle_gamma   90.00
#
_symmetry.space_group_name_H-M   'P 1'
#
loop_
_entity.id
_entity.type
_entity.pdbx_description
1 polymer ?
#
loop_
_entity_poly.entity_id
_entity_poly.type
_entity_poly.pdbx_seq_one_letter_code
_entity_poly.pdbx_strand_id
1 'polypeptide(L)'
;MHSANASQIDLSAIRAKYRAERDKRLRDDGNEQYKEVTGDFAYFVDDPYIDTVVQRAPEKRDVDVVIIGGGFGGMLAAVRLQEQGIDDVVIIEKGGDFGGTWYWNRYPGASCDIESYIYFPLLEETGFVPQQKYTNASETLAYCAAIAEKFALAEKALFQTEVTATEWQESECRWRITTSLGDELAARFIVHANGPLNRPKLPAIEGIGDYKGHTFHTSRWDYGYTGGSSDGGLSGLADKKVAIIGTGATAIQCVPHVGASAAQLYVFQRTPSSVEVRNNGATDADWLKGQEKGWHDERRRNFETLLAGKPVQQDLVADGWTDAFKLLVGGLRDKAPSRARLALWALGGLASPKLYKNGLKKYLTDKAMAFMNVAEAMEIADYHKMQGIRDRVDHVVEDAQTAEALKPYYRLFCKRPCFHDDYLASFNRPNVHLVNTDGRGVARITENAVMFDDVAYEVDCIIFATGFEVGTDYARRSGYQISGVDGLTISDKWADGMASFHGMHVRGFPNAFFFGPSQAGFSANFTYALDEQSRHVAYIVSALKRRGKKRSEAAVKAEADWVAEIVEKARDAEAFQEACTPGYYNNEGQLTRRRQDQAYGEGPVAFFDRLAKWRAQDRLDGLDIA
;
A
#
# COMPACT_ATOMS: atom_id res chain seq x y z
N MET A 1 7.43 -36.24 -12.42
CA MET A 1 8.41 -36.92 -11.54
C MET A 1 9.81 -36.53 -11.98
N HIS A 2 10.31 -35.42 -11.49
CA HIS A 2 11.76 -35.10 -11.53
C HIS A 2 12.17 -34.82 -10.10
N SER A 3 12.91 -35.76 -9.51
CA SER A 3 13.62 -35.58 -8.26
C SER A 3 14.74 -34.57 -8.52
N ALA A 4 14.48 -33.29 -8.34
CA ALA A 4 15.55 -32.31 -8.25
C ALA A 4 16.41 -32.71 -7.04
N ASN A 5 17.66 -33.08 -7.29
CA ASN A 5 18.71 -33.20 -6.30
C ASN A 5 18.63 -31.95 -5.41
N ALA A 6 18.52 -32.12 -4.11
CA ALA A 6 18.78 -31.08 -3.13
C ALA A 6 20.29 -30.72 -3.20
N SER A 7 20.69 -30.03 -4.26
CA SER A 7 22.00 -29.43 -4.36
C SER A 7 22.14 -28.45 -3.20
N GLN A 8 23.23 -28.53 -2.50
CA GLN A 8 23.58 -27.68 -1.38
C GLN A 8 23.45 -26.21 -1.86
N ILE A 9 22.54 -25.46 -1.25
CA ILE A 9 22.28 -24.06 -1.61
C ILE A 9 23.54 -23.26 -1.33
N ASP A 10 24.12 -22.67 -2.37
CA ASP A 10 25.22 -21.72 -2.21
C ASP A 10 24.65 -20.32 -1.86
N LEU A 11 24.44 -20.09 -0.56
CA LEU A 11 23.98 -18.80 -0.05
C LEU A 11 24.91 -17.66 -0.43
N SER A 12 26.22 -17.92 -0.58
CA SER A 12 27.19 -16.89 -0.94
C SER A 12 26.95 -16.40 -2.36
N ALA A 13 26.75 -17.32 -3.30
CA ALA A 13 26.45 -16.99 -4.70
C ALA A 13 25.12 -16.23 -4.83
N ILE A 14 24.09 -16.64 -4.06
CA ILE A 14 22.77 -15.97 -4.08
C ILE A 14 22.85 -14.56 -3.51
N ARG A 15 23.51 -14.38 -2.37
CA ARG A 15 23.74 -13.07 -1.78
C ARG A 15 24.49 -12.14 -2.73
N ALA A 16 25.50 -12.67 -3.42
CA ALA A 16 26.25 -11.92 -4.42
C ALA A 16 25.37 -11.51 -5.61
N LYS A 17 24.51 -12.42 -6.12
CA LYS A 17 23.56 -12.11 -7.20
C LYS A 17 22.55 -11.05 -6.78
N TYR A 18 21.91 -11.18 -5.60
CA TYR A 18 20.95 -10.20 -5.11
C TYR A 18 21.57 -8.83 -4.90
N ARG A 19 22.80 -8.78 -4.38
CA ARG A 19 23.56 -7.54 -4.23
C ARG A 19 23.85 -6.90 -5.58
N ALA A 20 24.35 -7.66 -6.54
CA ALA A 20 24.63 -7.16 -7.88
C ALA A 20 23.37 -6.59 -8.56
N GLU A 21 22.23 -7.27 -8.40
CA GLU A 21 20.96 -6.79 -8.95
C GLU A 21 20.42 -5.53 -8.22
N ARG A 22 20.62 -5.43 -6.91
CA ARG A 22 20.34 -4.20 -6.16
C ARG A 22 21.20 -3.04 -6.65
N ASP A 23 22.51 -3.25 -6.74
CA ASP A 23 23.50 -2.21 -7.03
C ASP A 23 23.30 -1.59 -8.42
N LYS A 24 22.78 -2.35 -9.41
CA LYS A 24 22.38 -1.81 -10.72
C LYS A 24 21.28 -0.73 -10.63
N ARG A 25 20.50 -0.71 -9.55
CA ARG A 25 19.29 0.10 -9.39
C ARG A 25 19.44 1.22 -8.36
N LEU A 26 20.54 1.23 -7.63
CA LEU A 26 20.85 2.31 -6.69
C LEU A 26 21.18 3.58 -7.47
N ARG A 27 20.56 4.68 -7.05
CA ARG A 27 20.76 6.02 -7.61
C ARG A 27 21.07 7.01 -6.50
N ASP A 28 21.99 7.92 -6.76
CA ASP A 28 22.40 8.94 -5.80
C ASP A 28 21.30 10.02 -5.62
N ASP A 29 20.47 10.22 -6.66
CA ASP A 29 19.39 11.21 -6.68
C ASP A 29 18.12 10.77 -5.91
N GLY A 30 18.04 9.49 -5.48
CA GLY A 30 16.93 8.99 -4.64
C GLY A 30 15.55 9.42 -5.16
N ASN A 31 14.77 10.15 -4.35
CA ASN A 31 13.45 10.63 -4.75
C ASN A 31 13.48 11.81 -5.76
N GLU A 32 14.62 12.47 -5.98
CA GLU A 32 14.77 13.52 -6.99
C GLU A 32 14.72 12.97 -8.42
N GLN A 33 14.85 11.65 -8.58
CA GLN A 33 14.59 10.97 -9.86
C GLN A 33 13.14 11.11 -10.36
N TYR A 34 12.25 11.76 -9.59
CA TYR A 34 10.85 11.93 -9.93
C TYR A 34 10.50 13.41 -10.08
N LYS A 35 9.76 13.72 -11.15
CA LYS A 35 9.22 15.07 -11.40
C LYS A 35 7.99 15.32 -10.54
N GLU A 36 7.81 16.56 -10.13
CA GLU A 36 6.54 17.01 -9.59
C GLU A 36 5.47 17.12 -10.68
N VAL A 37 4.27 16.69 -10.37
CA VAL A 37 3.10 16.79 -11.25
C VAL A 37 2.44 18.17 -11.10
N THR A 38 3.21 19.20 -11.48
CA THR A 38 2.82 20.63 -11.47
C THR A 38 3.19 21.29 -12.80
N GLY A 39 2.71 22.50 -13.07
CA GLY A 39 2.98 23.22 -14.31
C GLY A 39 2.53 22.43 -15.53
N ASP A 40 3.42 22.20 -16.49
CA ASP A 40 3.13 21.45 -17.72
C ASP A 40 2.71 19.99 -17.50
N PHE A 41 2.94 19.45 -16.30
CA PHE A 41 2.56 18.08 -15.90
C PHE A 41 1.35 18.03 -14.98
N ALA A 42 0.67 19.15 -14.73
CA ALA A 42 -0.49 19.20 -13.84
C ALA A 42 -1.63 18.28 -14.29
N TYR A 43 -1.80 18.08 -15.60
CA TYR A 43 -2.85 17.21 -16.14
C TYR A 43 -2.78 15.74 -15.65
N PHE A 44 -1.63 15.27 -15.17
CA PHE A 44 -1.49 13.94 -14.59
C PHE A 44 -2.24 13.77 -13.26
N VAL A 45 -2.72 14.86 -12.65
CA VAL A 45 -3.54 14.82 -11.42
C VAL A 45 -4.98 15.25 -11.63
N ASP A 46 -5.34 15.72 -12.84
CA ASP A 46 -6.72 16.03 -13.19
C ASP A 46 -7.62 14.80 -13.02
N ASP A 47 -8.89 15.04 -12.76
CA ASP A 47 -9.87 13.98 -12.61
C ASP A 47 -10.56 13.65 -13.94
N PRO A 48 -10.24 12.52 -14.59
CA PRO A 48 -10.85 12.15 -15.87
C PRO A 48 -12.24 11.52 -15.72
N TYR A 49 -12.75 11.38 -14.47
CA TYR A 49 -14.00 10.69 -14.16
C TYR A 49 -15.15 11.63 -13.80
N ILE A 50 -14.92 12.94 -13.92
CA ILE A 50 -15.92 13.96 -13.64
C ILE A 50 -16.67 14.29 -14.94
N ASP A 51 -17.97 13.99 -14.99
CA ASP A 51 -18.83 14.38 -16.10
C ASP A 51 -19.30 15.83 -15.98
N THR A 52 -19.47 16.31 -14.76
CA THR A 52 -20.00 17.65 -14.47
C THR A 52 -19.21 18.30 -13.34
N VAL A 53 -18.62 19.45 -13.61
CA VAL A 53 -17.90 20.24 -12.60
C VAL A 53 -18.91 20.86 -11.63
N VAL A 54 -18.69 20.63 -10.33
CA VAL A 54 -19.51 21.20 -9.27
C VAL A 54 -19.39 22.72 -9.26
N GLN A 55 -20.53 23.41 -9.37
CA GLN A 55 -20.62 24.84 -9.19
C GLN A 55 -21.50 25.15 -7.98
N ARG A 56 -20.93 25.68 -6.93
CA ARG A 56 -21.59 26.11 -5.71
C ARG A 56 -20.96 27.36 -5.14
N ALA A 57 -21.70 28.10 -4.33
CA ALA A 57 -21.11 29.19 -3.56
C ALA A 57 -20.16 28.66 -2.50
N PRO A 58 -19.10 29.41 -2.17
CA PRO A 58 -18.22 29.07 -1.04
C PRO A 58 -19.00 28.94 0.28
N GLU A 59 -18.65 27.93 1.05
CA GLU A 59 -19.21 27.70 2.37
C GLU A 59 -18.39 28.39 3.47
N LYS A 60 -19.08 29.03 4.41
CA LYS A 60 -18.48 29.55 5.65
C LYS A 60 -19.30 29.03 6.83
N ARG A 61 -18.69 28.12 7.59
CA ARG A 61 -19.38 27.54 8.76
C ARG A 61 -18.41 26.97 9.78
N ASP A 62 -18.89 26.91 11.00
CA ASP A 62 -18.28 26.16 12.08
C ASP A 62 -18.74 24.70 12.02
N VAL A 63 -17.84 23.79 12.36
CA VAL A 63 -18.10 22.35 12.37
C VAL A 63 -17.31 21.67 13.50
N ASP A 64 -17.83 20.58 14.06
CA ASP A 64 -17.08 19.84 15.08
C ASP A 64 -15.85 19.15 14.50
N VAL A 65 -16.00 18.41 13.40
CA VAL A 65 -14.91 17.64 12.80
C VAL A 65 -14.86 17.81 11.28
N VAL A 66 -13.69 18.17 10.75
CA VAL A 66 -13.40 18.06 9.32
C VAL A 66 -12.55 16.83 9.08
N ILE A 67 -12.93 16.03 8.09
CA ILE A 67 -12.16 14.88 7.60
C ILE A 67 -11.69 15.19 6.19
N ILE A 68 -10.38 15.11 5.93
CA ILE A 68 -9.80 15.34 4.61
C ILE A 68 -9.50 14.01 3.94
N GLY A 69 -10.24 13.71 2.89
CA GLY A 69 -10.18 12.48 2.08
C GLY A 69 -11.39 11.59 2.26
N GLY A 70 -12.04 11.23 1.14
CA GLY A 70 -13.24 10.38 1.04
C GLY A 70 -12.94 8.90 0.74
N GLY A 71 -11.70 8.45 0.97
CA GLY A 71 -11.34 7.02 0.92
C GLY A 71 -11.80 6.25 2.15
N PHE A 72 -11.48 4.94 2.23
CA PHE A 72 -11.86 4.12 3.39
C PHE A 72 -11.47 4.74 4.73
N GLY A 73 -10.30 5.41 4.82
CA GLY A 73 -9.88 6.07 6.07
C GLY A 73 -10.85 7.16 6.53
N GLY A 74 -11.26 8.04 5.61
CA GLY A 74 -12.21 9.11 5.93
C GLY A 74 -13.62 8.60 6.19
N MET A 75 -14.09 7.64 5.39
CA MET A 75 -15.40 7.00 5.59
C MET A 75 -15.47 6.31 6.95
N LEU A 76 -14.45 5.53 7.32
CA LEU A 76 -14.36 4.87 8.62
C LEU A 76 -14.30 5.88 9.77
N ALA A 77 -13.52 6.96 9.62
CA ALA A 77 -13.49 8.01 10.63
C ALA A 77 -14.88 8.61 10.86
N ALA A 78 -15.62 8.92 9.79
CA ALA A 78 -16.98 9.43 9.89
C ALA A 78 -17.94 8.44 10.56
N VAL A 79 -17.92 7.16 10.16
CA VAL A 79 -18.75 6.12 10.76
C VAL A 79 -18.46 5.94 12.25
N ARG A 80 -17.17 5.85 12.64
CA ARG A 80 -16.79 5.67 14.05
C ARG A 80 -17.11 6.90 14.91
N LEU A 81 -17.08 8.11 14.34
CA LEU A 81 -17.55 9.33 15.00
C LEU A 81 -19.07 9.30 15.22
N GLN A 82 -19.85 8.90 14.20
CA GLN A 82 -21.31 8.74 14.34
C GLN A 82 -21.68 7.72 15.43
N GLU A 83 -20.97 6.60 15.53
CA GLU A 83 -21.16 5.62 16.60
C GLU A 83 -20.94 6.21 18.01
N GLN A 84 -20.15 7.28 18.11
CA GLN A 84 -19.94 8.04 19.35
C GLN A 84 -20.89 9.22 19.55
N GLY A 85 -21.92 9.36 18.67
CA GLY A 85 -22.88 10.46 18.70
C GLY A 85 -22.28 11.80 18.24
N ILE A 86 -21.28 11.77 17.37
CA ILE A 86 -20.66 12.97 16.79
C ILE A 86 -21.07 13.04 15.33
N ASP A 87 -22.12 13.83 15.04
CA ASP A 87 -22.76 13.90 13.72
C ASP A 87 -22.38 15.16 12.94
N ASP A 88 -21.90 16.20 13.59
CA ASP A 88 -21.45 17.44 12.96
C ASP A 88 -20.05 17.24 12.35
N VAL A 89 -20.03 16.57 11.19
CA VAL A 89 -18.84 16.15 10.45
C VAL A 89 -18.94 16.62 9.01
N VAL A 90 -17.85 17.16 8.47
CA VAL A 90 -17.67 17.44 7.04
C VAL A 90 -16.53 16.61 6.49
N ILE A 91 -16.78 15.94 5.37
CA ILE A 91 -15.75 15.21 4.61
C ILE A 91 -15.40 16.04 3.38
N ILE A 92 -14.13 16.38 3.20
CA ILE A 92 -13.66 17.10 2.00
C ILE A 92 -12.94 16.10 1.11
N GLU A 93 -13.44 15.91 -0.12
CA GLU A 93 -12.87 14.98 -1.11
C GLU A 93 -12.64 15.71 -2.44
N LYS A 94 -11.42 15.60 -2.96
CA LYS A 94 -11.05 16.20 -4.24
C LYS A 94 -11.63 15.50 -5.47
N GLY A 95 -11.91 14.21 -5.35
CA GLY A 95 -12.57 13.41 -6.39
C GLY A 95 -14.05 13.70 -6.47
N GLY A 96 -14.67 13.19 -7.54
CA GLY A 96 -16.11 13.35 -7.77
C GLY A 96 -16.99 12.49 -6.86
N ASP A 97 -16.41 11.52 -6.12
CA ASP A 97 -17.16 10.60 -5.26
C ASP A 97 -16.23 9.98 -4.19
N PHE A 98 -16.82 9.23 -3.27
CA PHE A 98 -16.10 8.38 -2.34
C PHE A 98 -15.32 7.28 -3.05
N GLY A 99 -14.32 6.73 -2.33
CA GLY A 99 -13.55 5.57 -2.79
C GLY A 99 -12.04 5.75 -2.66
N GLY A 100 -11.52 6.99 -2.70
CA GLY A 100 -10.09 7.26 -2.57
C GLY A 100 -9.25 6.44 -3.55
N THR A 101 -8.45 5.50 -3.06
CA THR A 101 -7.64 4.61 -3.93
C THR A 101 -8.47 3.96 -5.04
N TRP A 102 -9.69 3.53 -4.77
CA TRP A 102 -10.56 2.84 -5.73
C TRP A 102 -11.32 3.79 -6.65
N TYR A 103 -11.50 5.02 -6.24
CA TYR A 103 -11.97 6.09 -7.12
C TYR A 103 -10.93 6.45 -8.18
N TRP A 104 -9.65 6.56 -7.80
CA TRP A 104 -8.57 6.96 -8.69
C TRP A 104 -8.01 5.80 -9.53
N ASN A 105 -7.91 4.59 -8.97
CA ASN A 105 -7.29 3.45 -9.64
C ASN A 105 -8.34 2.58 -10.32
N ARG A 106 -8.88 3.07 -11.43
CA ARG A 106 -9.84 2.37 -12.28
C ARG A 106 -9.21 1.74 -13.50
N TYR A 107 -7.89 1.59 -13.56
CA TYR A 107 -7.20 0.97 -14.69
C TYR A 107 -7.70 -0.47 -14.91
N PRO A 108 -7.64 -1.00 -16.16
CA PRO A 108 -8.17 -2.33 -16.47
C PRO A 108 -7.46 -3.42 -15.66
N GLY A 109 -8.24 -4.32 -15.08
CA GLY A 109 -7.75 -5.40 -14.23
C GLY A 109 -7.39 -4.98 -12.80
N ALA A 110 -7.58 -3.70 -12.44
CA ALA A 110 -7.38 -3.25 -11.07
C ALA A 110 -8.23 -4.09 -10.09
N SER A 111 -7.58 -4.68 -9.09
CA SER A 111 -8.24 -5.52 -8.10
C SER A 111 -7.45 -5.57 -6.80
N CYS A 112 -8.14 -5.92 -5.72
CA CYS A 112 -7.49 -6.13 -4.44
C CYS A 112 -6.65 -7.42 -4.46
N ASP A 113 -5.47 -7.39 -3.84
CA ASP A 113 -4.62 -8.56 -3.64
C ASP A 113 -4.77 -9.18 -2.24
N ILE A 114 -5.63 -8.59 -1.41
CA ILE A 114 -6.11 -9.12 -0.15
C ILE A 114 -7.53 -9.63 -0.36
N GLU A 115 -7.90 -10.75 0.27
CA GLU A 115 -9.25 -11.28 0.09
C GLU A 115 -10.32 -10.28 0.54
N SER A 116 -11.41 -10.20 -0.20
CA SER A 116 -12.49 -9.22 0.00
C SER A 116 -13.12 -9.32 1.39
N TYR A 117 -13.18 -10.53 1.95
CA TYR A 117 -13.78 -10.82 3.25
C TYR A 117 -13.02 -10.26 4.46
N ILE A 118 -11.78 -9.78 4.26
CA ILE A 118 -11.02 -9.07 5.30
C ILE A 118 -10.68 -7.64 4.90
N TYR A 119 -10.56 -7.39 3.58
CA TYR A 119 -10.21 -6.07 3.07
C TYR A 119 -11.37 -5.07 3.16
N PHE A 120 -12.60 -5.51 2.88
CA PHE A 120 -13.79 -4.66 2.96
C PHE A 120 -14.15 -4.41 4.43
N PRO A 121 -14.02 -3.18 4.94
CA PRO A 121 -14.42 -2.87 6.30
C PRO A 121 -15.95 -2.83 6.42
N LEU A 122 -16.49 -3.06 7.61
CA LEU A 122 -17.94 -2.94 7.87
C LEU A 122 -18.82 -3.95 7.09
N LEU A 123 -18.28 -5.14 6.74
CA LEU A 123 -19.06 -6.13 5.98
C LEU A 123 -20.30 -6.62 6.74
N GLU A 124 -20.20 -6.85 8.05
CA GLU A 124 -21.35 -7.27 8.85
C GLU A 124 -22.38 -6.16 8.95
N GLU A 125 -21.95 -4.90 9.10
CA GLU A 125 -22.80 -3.74 9.24
C GLU A 125 -23.54 -3.42 7.94
N THR A 126 -22.87 -3.57 6.79
CA THR A 126 -23.47 -3.31 5.47
C THR A 126 -24.30 -4.47 4.96
N GLY A 127 -23.94 -5.70 5.31
CA GLY A 127 -24.52 -6.91 4.74
C GLY A 127 -24.13 -7.15 3.29
N PHE A 128 -23.09 -6.47 2.79
CA PHE A 128 -22.64 -6.62 1.42
C PHE A 128 -21.98 -7.99 1.20
N VAL A 129 -22.28 -8.61 0.07
CA VAL A 129 -21.71 -9.90 -0.33
C VAL A 129 -20.78 -9.70 -1.51
N PRO A 130 -19.44 -9.74 -1.30
CA PRO A 130 -18.49 -9.67 -2.41
C PRO A 130 -18.71 -10.82 -3.40
N GLN A 131 -18.61 -10.56 -4.70
CA GLN A 131 -18.83 -11.57 -5.74
C GLN A 131 -17.69 -12.57 -5.83
N GLN A 132 -16.48 -12.15 -5.48
CA GLN A 132 -15.27 -12.96 -5.59
C GLN A 132 -14.40 -12.84 -4.35
N LYS A 133 -13.53 -13.84 -4.14
CA LYS A 133 -12.51 -13.81 -3.09
C LYS A 133 -11.62 -12.56 -3.20
N TYR A 134 -11.22 -12.20 -4.41
CA TYR A 134 -10.45 -10.99 -4.72
C TYR A 134 -11.23 -10.14 -5.73
N THR A 135 -11.95 -9.17 -5.24
CA THR A 135 -12.82 -8.31 -6.07
C THR A 135 -12.02 -7.35 -6.94
N ASN A 136 -12.61 -6.99 -8.08
CA ASN A 136 -12.09 -5.93 -8.94
C ASN A 136 -12.38 -4.53 -8.39
N ALA A 137 -11.77 -3.52 -9.02
CA ALA A 137 -11.90 -2.13 -8.59
C ALA A 137 -13.34 -1.60 -8.69
N SER A 138 -14.10 -2.01 -9.71
CA SER A 138 -15.49 -1.57 -9.91
C SER A 138 -16.38 -2.02 -8.77
N GLU A 139 -16.26 -3.28 -8.33
CA GLU A 139 -17.00 -3.79 -7.19
C GLU A 139 -16.55 -3.14 -5.86
N THR A 140 -15.24 -2.92 -5.70
CA THR A 140 -14.73 -2.22 -4.51
C THR A 140 -15.22 -0.78 -4.44
N LEU A 141 -15.32 -0.09 -5.58
CA LEU A 141 -15.89 1.25 -5.65
C LEU A 141 -17.40 1.24 -5.34
N ALA A 142 -18.15 0.27 -5.89
CA ALA A 142 -19.55 0.07 -5.56
C ALA A 142 -19.76 -0.22 -4.05
N TYR A 143 -18.82 -0.93 -3.43
CA TYR A 143 -18.84 -1.12 -1.99
C TYR A 143 -18.63 0.18 -1.19
N CYS A 144 -17.74 1.07 -1.67
CA CYS A 144 -17.60 2.40 -1.05
C CYS A 144 -18.93 3.19 -1.12
N ALA A 145 -19.62 3.15 -2.25
CA ALA A 145 -20.94 3.75 -2.38
C ALA A 145 -21.97 3.13 -1.41
N ALA A 146 -21.96 1.80 -1.25
CA ALA A 146 -22.84 1.12 -0.29
C ALA A 146 -22.58 1.54 1.17
N ILE A 147 -21.30 1.75 1.57
CA ILE A 147 -20.98 2.33 2.89
C ILE A 147 -21.52 3.76 2.98
N ALA A 148 -21.28 4.59 1.96
CA ALA A 148 -21.73 5.98 1.96
C ALA A 148 -23.26 6.10 2.07
N GLU A 149 -24.00 5.25 1.38
CA GLU A 149 -25.47 5.16 1.47
C GLU A 149 -25.91 4.68 2.86
N LYS A 150 -25.36 3.57 3.34
CA LYS A 150 -25.72 2.97 4.64
C LYS A 150 -25.59 3.93 5.81
N PHE A 151 -24.55 4.77 5.80
CA PHE A 151 -24.24 5.69 6.89
C PHE A 151 -24.53 7.17 6.54
N ALA A 152 -25.26 7.43 5.45
CA ALA A 152 -25.64 8.76 4.98
C ALA A 152 -24.44 9.74 4.91
N LEU A 153 -23.29 9.28 4.38
CA LEU A 153 -22.07 10.08 4.33
C LEU A 153 -22.09 11.14 3.22
N ALA A 154 -22.86 10.92 2.14
CA ALA A 154 -22.92 11.85 1.01
C ALA A 154 -23.40 13.24 1.41
N GLU A 155 -24.33 13.33 2.36
CA GLU A 155 -24.86 14.60 2.89
C GLU A 155 -23.82 15.40 3.68
N LYS A 156 -22.71 14.73 4.09
CA LYS A 156 -21.62 15.31 4.85
C LYS A 156 -20.39 15.63 3.98
N ALA A 157 -20.44 15.33 2.67
CA ALA A 157 -19.29 15.41 1.79
C ALA A 157 -19.29 16.66 0.90
N LEU A 158 -18.13 17.27 0.75
CA LEU A 158 -17.82 18.29 -0.24
C LEU A 158 -16.91 17.63 -1.29
N PHE A 159 -17.52 17.14 -2.38
CA PHE A 159 -16.81 16.54 -3.50
C PHE A 159 -16.20 17.59 -4.43
N GLN A 160 -15.24 17.16 -5.29
CA GLN A 160 -14.51 18.02 -6.22
C GLN A 160 -13.91 19.25 -5.53
N THR A 161 -13.52 19.08 -4.27
CA THR A 161 -13.08 20.16 -3.40
C THR A 161 -11.71 19.82 -2.83
N GLU A 162 -10.68 20.55 -3.24
CA GLU A 162 -9.35 20.38 -2.70
C GLU A 162 -9.12 21.30 -1.51
N VAL A 163 -8.55 20.78 -0.44
CA VAL A 163 -8.01 21.61 0.64
C VAL A 163 -6.73 22.29 0.13
N THR A 164 -6.62 23.58 0.34
CA THR A 164 -5.44 24.39 -0.04
C THR A 164 -4.55 24.74 1.15
N ALA A 165 -5.16 24.91 2.34
CA ALA A 165 -4.42 25.12 3.57
C ALA A 165 -5.26 24.71 4.80
N THR A 166 -4.57 24.34 5.88
CA THR A 166 -5.14 24.17 7.20
C THR A 166 -4.28 24.90 8.23
N GLU A 167 -4.88 25.75 9.04
CA GLU A 167 -4.16 26.62 9.98
C GLU A 167 -4.81 26.58 11.36
N TRP A 168 -4.02 26.33 12.40
CA TRP A 168 -4.50 26.37 13.78
C TRP A 168 -4.70 27.80 14.25
N GLN A 169 -5.87 28.12 14.81
CA GLN A 169 -6.22 29.42 15.39
C GLN A 169 -6.24 29.29 16.91
N GLU A 170 -5.15 29.71 17.56
CA GLU A 170 -4.96 29.52 19.01
C GLU A 170 -6.06 30.20 19.85
N SER A 171 -6.48 31.41 19.49
CA SER A 171 -7.51 32.16 20.21
C SER A 171 -8.89 31.50 20.19
N GLU A 172 -9.17 30.73 19.16
CA GLU A 172 -10.46 30.05 18.93
C GLU A 172 -10.42 28.59 19.31
N CYS A 173 -9.23 28.00 19.50
CA CYS A 173 -8.99 26.58 19.63
C CYS A 173 -9.65 25.80 18.46
N ARG A 174 -9.44 26.26 17.21
CA ARG A 174 -10.02 25.72 16.00
C ARG A 174 -9.02 25.70 14.85
N TRP A 175 -9.24 24.81 13.92
CA TRP A 175 -8.59 24.79 12.62
C TRP A 175 -9.38 25.63 11.63
N ARG A 176 -8.72 26.55 10.93
CA ARG A 176 -9.25 27.18 9.72
C ARG A 176 -8.83 26.36 8.52
N ILE A 177 -9.79 25.91 7.73
CA ILE A 177 -9.59 25.11 6.52
C ILE A 177 -10.06 25.95 5.34
N THR A 178 -9.19 26.10 4.34
CA THR A 178 -9.50 26.75 3.05
C THR A 178 -9.46 25.74 1.92
N THR A 179 -10.31 25.95 0.91
CA THR A 179 -10.44 25.04 -0.21
C THR A 179 -10.27 25.73 -1.56
N SER A 180 -10.12 24.93 -2.62
CA SER A 180 -10.05 25.38 -4.01
C SER A 180 -11.30 26.10 -4.49
N LEU A 181 -12.46 25.87 -3.86
CA LEU A 181 -13.73 26.55 -4.17
C LEU A 181 -13.97 27.79 -3.30
N GLY A 182 -13.00 28.17 -2.46
CA GLY A 182 -13.07 29.36 -1.61
C GLY A 182 -13.82 29.15 -0.30
N ASP A 183 -14.07 27.92 0.12
CA ASP A 183 -14.65 27.64 1.43
C ASP A 183 -13.71 28.06 2.55
N GLU A 184 -14.29 28.49 3.66
CA GLU A 184 -13.63 28.76 4.93
C GLU A 184 -14.38 28.02 6.05
N LEU A 185 -13.86 26.85 6.44
CA LEU A 185 -14.45 26.08 7.53
C LEU A 185 -13.65 26.29 8.82
N ALA A 186 -14.33 26.43 9.95
CA ALA A 186 -13.71 26.49 11.27
C ALA A 186 -14.03 25.20 12.04
N ALA A 187 -13.06 24.26 12.10
CA ALA A 187 -13.23 22.95 12.69
C ALA A 187 -12.59 22.85 14.08
N ARG A 188 -13.28 22.22 15.01
CA ARG A 188 -12.72 21.92 16.32
C ARG A 188 -11.67 20.82 16.24
N PHE A 189 -11.92 19.81 15.42
CA PHE A 189 -11.01 18.68 15.17
C PHE A 189 -10.81 18.51 13.67
N ILE A 190 -9.63 18.02 13.29
CA ILE A 190 -9.31 17.70 11.90
C ILE A 190 -8.68 16.31 11.79
N VAL A 191 -9.14 15.51 10.82
CA VAL A 191 -8.59 14.19 10.50
C VAL A 191 -7.99 14.21 9.10
N HIS A 192 -6.69 14.06 9.00
CA HIS A 192 -5.98 13.94 7.73
C HIS A 192 -5.98 12.47 7.29
N ALA A 193 -6.91 12.12 6.40
CA ALA A 193 -7.11 10.77 5.87
C ALA A 193 -6.74 10.66 4.37
N ASN A 194 -5.68 11.36 3.96
CA ASN A 194 -5.29 11.55 2.56
C ASN A 194 -4.83 10.29 1.85
N GLY A 195 -4.51 9.22 2.58
CA GLY A 195 -3.99 7.97 2.05
C GLY A 195 -2.58 8.08 1.43
N PRO A 196 -1.85 6.95 1.32
CA PRO A 196 -0.49 6.95 0.76
C PRO A 196 -0.46 6.92 -0.77
N LEU A 197 -1.54 6.47 -1.44
CA LEU A 197 -1.62 6.32 -2.90
C LEU A 197 -2.45 7.46 -3.52
N ASN A 198 -2.02 8.69 -3.25
CA ASN A 198 -2.74 9.89 -3.62
C ASN A 198 -2.10 10.62 -4.82
N ARG A 199 -0.79 10.88 -4.76
CA ARG A 199 -0.08 11.67 -5.78
C ARG A 199 0.67 10.74 -6.74
N PRO A 200 0.39 10.79 -8.07
CA PRO A 200 1.12 10.01 -9.06
C PRO A 200 2.62 10.30 -9.03
N LYS A 201 3.44 9.28 -9.22
CA LYS A 201 4.89 9.40 -9.32
C LYS A 201 5.29 9.43 -10.79
N LEU A 202 5.78 10.56 -11.28
CA LEU A 202 6.22 10.75 -12.67
C LEU A 202 7.74 10.67 -12.74
N PRO A 203 8.35 9.78 -13.56
CA PRO A 203 9.80 9.69 -13.67
C PRO A 203 10.39 10.92 -14.37
N ALA A 204 11.54 11.40 -13.90
CA ALA A 204 12.26 12.53 -14.52
C ALA A 204 13.06 12.07 -15.75
N ILE A 205 12.38 11.46 -16.72
CA ILE A 205 12.99 11.03 -17.98
C ILE A 205 13.27 12.25 -18.86
N GLU A 206 14.48 12.32 -19.46
CA GLU A 206 14.84 13.36 -20.39
C GLU A 206 13.85 13.40 -21.57
N GLY A 207 13.38 14.59 -21.96
CA GLY A 207 12.44 14.78 -23.07
C GLY A 207 11.01 14.32 -22.79
N ILE A 208 10.63 13.97 -21.55
CA ILE A 208 9.26 13.55 -21.24
C ILE A 208 8.19 14.57 -21.63
N GLY A 209 8.52 15.87 -21.62
CA GLY A 209 7.65 16.96 -22.07
C GLY A 209 7.62 17.18 -23.58
N ASP A 210 8.53 16.55 -24.34
CA ASP A 210 8.64 16.73 -25.79
C ASP A 210 7.69 15.80 -26.55
N TYR A 211 7.18 14.76 -25.89
CA TYR A 211 6.32 13.76 -26.52
C TYR A 211 5.00 14.37 -27.01
N LYS A 212 4.64 14.05 -28.27
CA LYS A 212 3.44 14.58 -28.92
C LYS A 212 2.28 13.60 -28.97
N GLY A 213 2.52 12.33 -28.64
CA GLY A 213 1.48 11.32 -28.51
C GLY A 213 0.68 11.45 -27.21
N HIS A 214 -0.22 10.51 -26.98
CA HIS A 214 -1.07 10.52 -25.79
C HIS A 214 -0.35 9.99 -24.55
N THR A 215 -0.54 10.65 -23.39
CA THR A 215 0.08 10.20 -22.14
C THR A 215 -0.87 10.31 -20.95
N PHE A 216 -0.83 9.33 -20.07
CA PHE A 216 -1.52 9.37 -18.79
C PHE A 216 -0.85 8.44 -17.76
N HIS A 217 -1.13 8.70 -16.50
CA HIS A 217 -0.75 7.81 -15.41
C HIS A 217 -1.87 6.80 -15.15
N THR A 218 -1.55 5.57 -14.77
CA THR A 218 -2.55 4.50 -14.52
C THR A 218 -3.64 4.90 -13.52
N SER A 219 -3.35 5.75 -12.55
CA SER A 219 -4.35 6.28 -11.60
C SER A 219 -5.25 7.38 -12.20
N ARG A 220 -5.08 7.71 -13.45
CA ARG A 220 -5.91 8.64 -14.23
C ARG A 220 -6.14 8.03 -15.61
N TRP A 221 -6.68 6.79 -15.60
CA TRP A 221 -6.89 6.04 -16.84
C TRP A 221 -7.86 6.74 -17.75
N ASP A 222 -7.43 7.00 -18.97
CA ASP A 222 -8.24 7.69 -19.97
C ASP A 222 -9.01 6.70 -20.85
N TYR A 223 -10.24 6.41 -20.45
CA TYR A 223 -11.15 5.57 -21.22
C TYR A 223 -11.71 6.28 -22.47
N GLY A 224 -11.64 7.61 -22.54
CA GLY A 224 -11.96 8.35 -23.75
C GLY A 224 -11.00 8.02 -24.88
N TYR A 225 -9.72 7.80 -24.55
CA TYR A 225 -8.71 7.38 -25.52
C TYR A 225 -8.67 5.86 -25.73
N THR A 226 -8.67 5.08 -24.65
CA THR A 226 -8.48 3.63 -24.74
C THR A 226 -9.76 2.86 -25.11
N GLY A 227 -10.92 3.45 -24.89
CA GLY A 227 -12.18 2.73 -24.89
C GLY A 227 -12.27 1.73 -23.73
N GLY A 228 -13.33 0.94 -23.68
CA GLY A 228 -13.52 -0.14 -22.71
C GLY A 228 -13.89 0.34 -21.30
N SER A 229 -13.50 -0.45 -20.30
CA SER A 229 -13.75 -0.21 -18.88
C SER A 229 -12.67 -0.83 -18.00
N SER A 230 -12.82 -0.74 -16.67
CA SER A 230 -11.96 -1.43 -15.70
C SER A 230 -11.91 -2.96 -15.88
N ASP A 231 -12.86 -3.54 -16.59
CA ASP A 231 -12.91 -4.97 -16.90
C ASP A 231 -12.20 -5.31 -18.23
N GLY A 232 -11.69 -4.30 -18.95
CA GLY A 232 -10.97 -4.46 -20.24
C GLY A 232 -11.77 -3.98 -21.44
N GLY A 233 -11.61 -4.65 -22.60
CA GLY A 233 -12.30 -4.28 -23.84
C GLY A 233 -11.80 -2.96 -24.46
N LEU A 234 -10.49 -2.68 -24.39
CA LEU A 234 -9.86 -1.41 -24.75
C LEU A 234 -9.80 -1.22 -26.28
N SER A 235 -10.97 -1.12 -26.92
CA SER A 235 -11.12 -1.11 -28.37
C SER A 235 -10.42 0.06 -29.07
N GLY A 236 -10.21 1.18 -28.37
CA GLY A 236 -9.45 2.34 -28.87
C GLY A 236 -7.95 2.08 -29.07
N LEU A 237 -7.43 0.95 -28.57
CA LEU A 237 -6.04 0.57 -28.70
C LEU A 237 -5.77 -0.42 -29.86
N ALA A 238 -6.79 -0.85 -30.59
CA ALA A 238 -6.67 -1.93 -31.59
C ALA A 238 -5.69 -1.63 -32.74
N ASP A 239 -5.49 -0.37 -33.09
CA ASP A 239 -4.54 0.12 -34.08
C ASP A 239 -3.31 0.81 -33.48
N LYS A 240 -3.16 0.83 -32.15
CA LYS A 240 -2.15 1.63 -31.45
C LYS A 240 -0.94 0.80 -31.03
N LYS A 241 0.23 1.43 -31.07
CA LYS A 241 1.45 0.99 -30.40
C LYS A 241 1.51 1.67 -29.04
N VAL A 242 1.56 0.90 -27.97
CA VAL A 242 1.48 1.39 -26.59
C VAL A 242 2.77 1.08 -25.85
N ALA A 243 3.29 2.04 -25.10
CA ALA A 243 4.34 1.82 -24.11
C ALA A 243 3.74 1.84 -22.69
N ILE A 244 4.07 0.84 -21.86
CA ILE A 244 3.87 0.89 -20.41
C ILE A 244 5.23 1.04 -19.74
N ILE A 245 5.41 2.10 -18.94
CA ILE A 245 6.64 2.33 -18.18
C ILE A 245 6.41 1.90 -16.74
N GLY A 246 7.10 0.82 -16.33
CA GLY A 246 6.97 0.20 -15.01
C GLY A 246 6.41 -1.21 -15.04
N THR A 247 6.83 -2.03 -14.06
CA THR A 247 6.42 -3.44 -13.88
C THR A 247 6.05 -3.75 -12.42
N GLY A 248 5.55 -2.76 -11.69
CA GLY A 248 5.02 -2.93 -10.34
C GLY A 248 3.59 -3.50 -10.32
N ALA A 249 2.96 -3.53 -9.14
CA ALA A 249 1.63 -4.14 -8.93
C ALA A 249 0.57 -3.65 -9.92
N THR A 250 0.56 -2.37 -10.28
CA THR A 250 -0.37 -1.80 -11.24
C THR A 250 -0.14 -2.36 -12.66
N ALA A 251 1.11 -2.37 -13.12
CA ALA A 251 1.45 -2.89 -14.45
C ALA A 251 1.10 -4.38 -14.59
N ILE A 252 1.34 -5.17 -13.53
CA ILE A 252 1.00 -6.59 -13.49
C ILE A 252 -0.50 -6.82 -13.77
N GLN A 253 -1.35 -5.92 -13.30
CA GLN A 253 -2.79 -6.02 -13.48
C GLN A 253 -3.25 -5.49 -14.85
N CYS A 254 -2.68 -4.39 -15.36
CA CYS A 254 -3.16 -3.80 -16.61
C CYS A 254 -2.51 -4.38 -17.88
N VAL A 255 -1.27 -4.90 -17.82
CA VAL A 255 -0.56 -5.48 -18.99
C VAL A 255 -1.37 -6.55 -19.72
N PRO A 256 -2.03 -7.52 -19.05
CA PRO A 256 -2.85 -8.51 -19.74
C PRO A 256 -3.98 -7.90 -20.58
N HIS A 257 -4.65 -6.87 -20.08
CA HIS A 257 -5.75 -6.20 -20.76
C HIS A 257 -5.27 -5.33 -21.93
N VAL A 258 -4.18 -4.58 -21.73
CA VAL A 258 -3.59 -3.78 -22.81
C VAL A 258 -3.00 -4.69 -23.88
N GLY A 259 -2.29 -5.76 -23.51
CA GLY A 259 -1.74 -6.73 -24.44
C GLY A 259 -2.80 -7.51 -25.23
N ALA A 260 -4.01 -7.67 -24.66
CA ALA A 260 -5.14 -8.27 -25.39
C ALA A 260 -5.76 -7.33 -26.43
N SER A 261 -5.55 -6.01 -26.30
CA SER A 261 -6.26 -4.99 -27.08
C SER A 261 -5.36 -4.20 -28.04
N ALA A 262 -4.12 -3.88 -27.66
CA ALA A 262 -3.22 -3.04 -28.46
C ALA A 262 -2.65 -3.77 -29.67
N ALA A 263 -2.39 -3.05 -30.76
CA ALA A 263 -1.68 -3.57 -31.92
C ALA A 263 -0.26 -4.03 -31.55
N GLN A 264 0.45 -3.25 -30.75
CA GLN A 264 1.75 -3.57 -30.17
C GLN A 264 1.82 -3.01 -28.75
N LEU A 265 2.39 -3.78 -27.82
CA LEU A 265 2.65 -3.34 -26.46
C LEU A 265 4.14 -3.52 -26.10
N TYR A 266 4.79 -2.42 -25.70
CA TYR A 266 6.14 -2.42 -25.17
C TYR A 266 6.09 -2.16 -23.66
N VAL A 267 6.57 -3.13 -22.86
CA VAL A 267 6.61 -3.04 -21.40
C VAL A 267 8.02 -2.75 -20.93
N PHE A 268 8.28 -1.52 -20.49
CA PHE A 268 9.61 -1.09 -20.03
C PHE A 268 9.85 -1.46 -18.58
N GLN A 269 10.77 -2.37 -18.36
CA GLN A 269 11.09 -2.95 -17.05
C GLN A 269 12.42 -2.45 -16.50
N ARG A 270 12.38 -1.78 -15.33
CA ARG A 270 13.58 -1.49 -14.53
C ARG A 270 13.88 -2.63 -13.55
N THR A 271 12.86 -3.15 -12.91
CA THR A 271 12.98 -4.23 -11.91
C THR A 271 11.83 -5.20 -12.09
N PRO A 272 12.07 -6.50 -12.29
CA PRO A 272 11.00 -7.49 -12.33
C PRO A 272 10.30 -7.58 -10.98
N SER A 273 9.00 -7.87 -10.98
CA SER A 273 8.23 -8.13 -9.76
C SER A 273 8.13 -9.62 -9.47
N SER A 274 8.00 -9.98 -8.18
CA SER A 274 7.62 -11.34 -7.79
C SER A 274 6.13 -11.52 -8.08
N VAL A 275 5.78 -12.51 -8.94
CA VAL A 275 4.39 -12.75 -9.34
C VAL A 275 4.02 -14.20 -9.07
N GLU A 276 3.13 -14.38 -8.11
CA GLU A 276 2.56 -15.68 -7.76
C GLU A 276 1.14 -15.86 -8.32
N VAL A 277 0.60 -17.05 -8.17
CA VAL A 277 -0.78 -17.38 -8.56
C VAL A 277 -1.74 -16.66 -7.61
N ARG A 278 -2.76 -16.01 -8.15
CA ARG A 278 -3.83 -15.41 -7.35
C ARG A 278 -4.85 -16.43 -6.92
N ASN A 279 -5.20 -17.34 -7.82
CA ASN A 279 -6.23 -18.37 -7.59
C ASN A 279 -7.55 -17.74 -7.12
N ASN A 280 -8.06 -16.77 -7.88
CA ASN A 280 -9.32 -16.12 -7.58
C ASN A 280 -10.50 -17.06 -7.82
N GLY A 281 -11.60 -16.86 -7.12
CA GLY A 281 -12.81 -17.66 -7.26
C GLY A 281 -14.06 -16.89 -6.83
N ALA A 282 -15.22 -17.37 -7.29
CA ALA A 282 -16.51 -16.84 -6.87
C ALA A 282 -16.70 -17.04 -5.36
N THR A 283 -17.38 -16.08 -4.73
CA THR A 283 -17.79 -16.20 -3.33
C THR A 283 -18.83 -17.32 -3.18
N ASP A 284 -18.61 -18.21 -2.22
CA ASP A 284 -19.64 -19.10 -1.75
C ASP A 284 -20.62 -18.31 -0.85
N ALA A 285 -21.76 -17.95 -1.44
CA ALA A 285 -22.77 -17.14 -0.77
C ALA A 285 -23.42 -17.86 0.42
N ASP A 286 -23.51 -19.19 0.38
CA ASP A 286 -24.08 -19.97 1.48
C ASP A 286 -23.11 -20.05 2.66
N TRP A 287 -21.81 -20.20 2.37
CA TRP A 287 -20.77 -20.06 3.39
C TRP A 287 -20.84 -18.69 4.07
N LEU A 288 -20.94 -17.61 3.30
CA LEU A 288 -20.92 -16.24 3.86
C LEU A 288 -22.17 -15.96 4.70
N LYS A 289 -23.36 -16.42 4.26
CA LYS A 289 -24.62 -16.29 5.01
C LYS A 289 -24.64 -17.14 6.29
N GLY A 290 -23.88 -18.24 6.31
CA GLY A 290 -23.76 -19.12 7.46
C GLY A 290 -22.82 -18.61 8.56
N GLN A 291 -22.17 -17.46 8.37
CA GLN A 291 -21.25 -16.92 9.36
C GLN A 291 -22.00 -16.38 10.60
N GLU A 292 -21.44 -16.62 11.78
CA GLU A 292 -21.95 -16.08 13.04
C GLU A 292 -21.51 -14.61 13.23
N LYS A 293 -22.25 -13.86 14.03
CA LYS A 293 -21.90 -12.48 14.35
C LYS A 293 -20.48 -12.39 14.95
N GLY A 294 -19.66 -11.48 14.44
CA GLY A 294 -18.26 -11.28 14.84
C GLY A 294 -17.25 -12.03 13.97
N TRP A 295 -17.70 -12.82 12.99
CA TRP A 295 -16.84 -13.59 12.09
C TRP A 295 -15.85 -12.70 11.32
N HIS A 296 -16.29 -11.52 10.94
CA HIS A 296 -15.49 -10.59 10.14
C HIS A 296 -14.28 -10.07 10.93
N ASP A 297 -14.48 -9.68 12.18
CA ASP A 297 -13.39 -9.23 13.05
C ASP A 297 -12.45 -10.40 13.41
N GLU A 298 -13.00 -11.60 13.68
CA GLU A 298 -12.21 -12.81 13.92
C GLU A 298 -11.31 -13.14 12.72
N ARG A 299 -11.86 -13.11 11.50
CA ARG A 299 -11.12 -13.41 10.28
C ARG A 299 -10.02 -12.39 10.01
N ARG A 300 -10.30 -11.08 10.16
CA ARG A 300 -9.31 -10.01 10.05
C ARG A 300 -8.20 -10.18 11.08
N ARG A 301 -8.55 -10.42 12.34
CA ARG A 301 -7.59 -10.63 13.42
C ARG A 301 -6.75 -11.90 13.22
N ASN A 302 -7.34 -12.97 12.70
CA ASN A 302 -6.65 -14.21 12.34
C ASN A 302 -5.55 -13.93 11.29
N PHE A 303 -5.89 -13.23 10.22
CA PHE A 303 -4.94 -12.82 9.18
C PHE A 303 -3.78 -12.01 9.76
N GLU A 304 -4.07 -10.96 10.52
CA GLU A 304 -3.05 -10.11 11.15
C GLU A 304 -2.16 -10.89 12.13
N THR A 305 -2.74 -11.84 12.84
CA THR A 305 -2.00 -12.69 13.79
C THR A 305 -0.97 -13.56 13.05
N LEU A 306 -1.36 -14.13 11.90
CA LEU A 306 -0.46 -14.88 11.02
C LEU A 306 0.63 -13.99 10.43
N LEU A 307 0.27 -12.81 9.92
CA LEU A 307 1.24 -11.85 9.38
C LEU A 307 2.22 -11.33 10.45
N ALA A 308 1.80 -11.28 11.72
CA ALA A 308 2.68 -11.00 12.84
C ALA A 308 3.53 -12.21 13.28
N GLY A 309 3.47 -13.33 12.56
CA GLY A 309 4.19 -14.57 12.85
C GLY A 309 3.77 -15.25 14.15
N LYS A 310 2.53 -15.03 14.59
CA LYS A 310 1.97 -15.68 15.75
C LYS A 310 1.16 -16.90 15.34
N PRO A 311 1.16 -17.99 16.14
CA PRO A 311 0.38 -19.17 15.84
C PRO A 311 -1.13 -18.89 15.96
N VAL A 312 -1.89 -19.52 15.08
CA VAL A 312 -3.36 -19.60 15.13
C VAL A 312 -3.80 -21.05 15.11
N GLN A 313 -5.01 -21.34 15.58
CA GLN A 313 -5.55 -22.70 15.53
C GLN A 313 -5.81 -23.14 14.09
N GLN A 314 -6.36 -22.26 13.29
CA GLN A 314 -6.66 -22.46 11.89
C GLN A 314 -6.36 -21.18 11.11
N ASP A 315 -5.79 -21.30 9.90
CA ASP A 315 -5.70 -20.21 8.96
C ASP A 315 -7.05 -20.06 8.24
N LEU A 316 -7.75 -18.98 8.57
CA LEU A 316 -9.09 -18.75 8.02
C LEU A 316 -9.04 -18.22 6.58
N VAL A 317 -7.92 -17.60 6.15
CA VAL A 317 -7.76 -16.99 4.82
C VAL A 317 -7.15 -17.95 3.82
N ALA A 318 -6.09 -18.65 4.23
CA ALA A 318 -5.39 -19.70 3.48
C ALA A 318 -5.03 -19.28 2.05
N ASP A 319 -4.25 -18.20 1.90
CA ASP A 319 -3.82 -17.65 0.63
C ASP A 319 -2.30 -17.43 0.53
N GLY A 320 -1.85 -16.88 -0.60
CA GLY A 320 -0.43 -16.60 -0.84
C GLY A 320 0.22 -15.67 0.19
N TRP A 321 -0.54 -14.76 0.80
CA TRP A 321 -0.05 -13.90 1.87
C TRP A 321 0.23 -14.70 3.13
N THR A 322 -0.76 -15.47 3.60
CA THR A 322 -0.60 -16.27 4.82
C THR A 322 0.45 -17.36 4.65
N ASP A 323 0.54 -17.97 3.47
CA ASP A 323 1.57 -18.97 3.15
C ASP A 323 2.98 -18.37 3.12
N ALA A 324 3.16 -17.18 2.56
CA ALA A 324 4.45 -16.49 2.57
C ALA A 324 4.91 -16.19 4.01
N PHE A 325 4.01 -15.71 4.86
CA PHE A 325 4.33 -15.41 6.26
C PHE A 325 4.52 -16.68 7.11
N LYS A 326 3.73 -17.72 6.93
CA LYS A 326 3.97 -19.03 7.56
C LYS A 326 5.35 -19.57 7.19
N LEU A 327 5.75 -19.40 5.93
CA LEU A 327 7.06 -19.76 5.45
C LEU A 327 8.17 -18.95 6.11
N LEU A 328 8.07 -17.68 6.27
CA LEU A 328 9.15 -16.80 6.72
C LEU A 328 9.18 -16.60 8.25
N VAL A 329 8.05 -16.73 8.93
CA VAL A 329 7.91 -16.31 10.34
C VAL A 329 7.30 -17.39 11.24
N GLY A 330 6.50 -18.31 10.73
CA GLY A 330 5.73 -19.30 11.50
C GLY A 330 6.56 -20.34 12.28
N GLY A 331 7.87 -20.36 12.06
CA GLY A 331 8.79 -21.21 12.81
C GLY A 331 9.44 -20.56 14.04
N LEU A 332 9.23 -19.25 14.26
CA LEU A 332 10.10 -18.47 15.16
C LEU A 332 9.56 -18.20 16.55
N ARG A 333 8.27 -18.39 16.83
CA ARG A 333 7.66 -17.82 18.04
C ARG A 333 7.09 -18.77 19.09
N ASP A 334 6.89 -20.06 18.82
CA ASP A 334 6.55 -20.99 19.90
C ASP A 334 7.82 -21.56 20.51
N LYS A 335 8.05 -21.19 21.78
CA LYS A 335 9.05 -21.74 22.72
C LYS A 335 10.17 -22.50 22.01
N ALA A 336 11.16 -21.79 21.48
CA ALA A 336 12.27 -22.30 20.70
C ALA A 336 11.80 -23.45 19.78
N PRO A 337 11.42 -23.18 18.53
CA PRO A 337 11.08 -24.26 17.63
C PRO A 337 12.23 -25.25 17.72
N SER A 338 11.93 -26.54 17.89
CA SER A 338 13.03 -27.49 17.86
C SER A 338 13.80 -27.16 16.59
N ARG A 339 15.10 -26.92 16.69
CA ARG A 339 15.98 -26.55 15.58
C ARG A 339 15.70 -27.39 14.34
N ALA A 340 15.14 -28.60 14.53
CA ALA A 340 14.61 -29.50 13.55
C ALA A 340 13.47 -28.96 12.66
N ARG A 341 12.54 -28.21 13.20
CA ARG A 341 11.43 -27.63 12.40
C ARG A 341 11.92 -26.55 11.45
N LEU A 342 12.84 -25.72 11.88
CA LEU A 342 13.44 -24.69 11.05
C LEU A 342 14.21 -25.27 9.85
N ALA A 343 14.99 -26.37 10.05
CA ALA A 343 15.77 -26.98 8.96
C ALA A 343 14.92 -27.75 7.96
N LEU A 344 13.92 -28.47 8.41
CA LEU A 344 12.94 -29.11 7.50
C LEU A 344 12.25 -28.08 6.62
N TRP A 345 12.05 -26.93 7.21
CA TRP A 345 11.42 -25.79 6.62
C TRP A 345 12.34 -25.04 5.63
N ALA A 346 13.59 -24.79 6.03
CA ALA A 346 14.64 -24.23 5.20
C ALA A 346 15.03 -25.16 4.03
N LEU A 347 15.02 -26.49 4.26
CA LEU A 347 15.44 -27.49 3.28
C LEU A 347 14.36 -27.90 2.28
N GLY A 348 13.14 -27.37 2.36
CA GLY A 348 12.26 -27.84 1.33
C GLY A 348 10.91 -27.20 1.16
N GLY A 349 10.43 -26.37 2.03
CA GLY A 349 9.02 -25.95 1.89
C GLY A 349 8.04 -27.11 1.70
N LEU A 350 8.56 -28.33 1.72
CA LEU A 350 7.97 -29.62 1.31
C LEU A 350 7.68 -30.51 2.50
N ALA A 351 7.45 -29.94 3.68
CA ALA A 351 7.01 -30.76 4.80
C ALA A 351 5.56 -31.19 4.62
N SER A 352 5.32 -32.08 3.68
CA SER A 352 4.13 -32.92 3.73
C SER A 352 4.11 -33.63 5.09
N PRO A 353 2.97 -33.68 5.80
CA PRO A 353 2.85 -34.40 7.07
C PRO A 353 3.32 -35.86 7.06
N LYS A 354 3.41 -36.47 5.88
CA LYS A 354 3.91 -37.85 5.66
C LYS A 354 5.42 -38.02 5.88
N LEU A 355 6.21 -36.95 5.84
CA LEU A 355 7.66 -37.00 6.06
C LEU A 355 8.08 -37.02 7.54
N TYR A 356 7.18 -36.70 8.45
CA TYR A 356 7.42 -36.69 9.90
C TYR A 356 7.60 -38.07 10.55
N LYS A 357 7.26 -39.16 9.85
CA LYS A 357 7.26 -40.52 10.45
C LYS A 357 8.62 -41.25 10.48
N ASN A 358 9.67 -40.73 9.83
CA ASN A 358 10.96 -41.40 9.79
C ASN A 358 11.97 -40.74 10.75
N GLY A 359 12.22 -41.36 11.89
CA GLY A 359 13.12 -40.87 12.96
C GLY A 359 14.57 -40.54 12.50
N LEU A 360 15.06 -41.13 11.43
CA LEU A 360 16.39 -40.85 10.86
C LEU A 360 16.47 -39.45 10.24
N LYS A 361 15.40 -38.97 9.55
CA LYS A 361 15.35 -37.61 9.03
C LYS A 361 15.34 -36.58 10.15
N LYS A 362 14.62 -36.86 11.23
CA LYS A 362 14.63 -35.99 12.43
C LYS A 362 16.05 -35.82 13.00
N TYR A 363 16.79 -36.92 13.15
CA TYR A 363 18.15 -36.91 13.71
C TYR A 363 19.14 -36.15 12.82
N LEU A 364 19.09 -36.34 11.50
CA LEU A 364 19.96 -35.63 10.56
C LEU A 364 19.64 -34.13 10.51
N THR A 365 18.37 -33.79 10.61
CA THR A 365 17.91 -32.41 10.64
C THR A 365 18.31 -31.73 11.95
N ASP A 366 18.15 -32.39 13.10
CA ASP A 366 18.57 -31.85 14.40
C ASP A 366 20.08 -31.58 14.47
N LYS A 367 20.91 -32.38 13.81
CA LYS A 367 22.36 -32.12 13.70
C LYS A 367 22.70 -30.95 12.78
N ALA A 368 22.10 -30.89 11.61
CA ALA A 368 22.34 -29.78 10.65
C ALA A 368 21.98 -28.42 11.29
N MET A 369 20.94 -28.38 12.11
CA MET A 369 20.43 -27.17 12.72
C MET A 369 21.18 -26.68 13.95
N ALA A 370 21.95 -27.54 14.59
CA ALA A 370 22.80 -27.11 15.69
C ALA A 370 23.85 -26.07 15.26
N PHE A 371 24.11 -25.94 13.94
CA PHE A 371 25.10 -25.04 13.35
C PHE A 371 24.52 -23.83 12.60
N MET A 372 23.20 -23.77 12.36
CA MET A 372 22.55 -22.65 11.66
C MET A 372 21.99 -21.63 12.66
N ASN A 373 22.22 -20.35 12.38
CA ASN A 373 21.51 -19.29 13.11
C ASN A 373 20.11 -19.06 12.47
N VAL A 374 19.19 -18.47 13.25
CA VAL A 374 17.80 -18.24 12.83
C VAL A 374 17.72 -17.35 11.60
N ALA A 375 18.56 -16.32 11.51
CA ALA A 375 18.59 -15.41 10.37
C ALA A 375 18.95 -16.13 9.06
N GLU A 376 19.92 -17.04 9.12
CA GLU A 376 20.33 -17.86 7.97
C GLU A 376 19.23 -18.84 7.53
N ALA A 377 18.50 -19.45 8.50
CA ALA A 377 17.38 -20.31 8.20
C ALA A 377 16.23 -19.55 7.51
N MET A 378 15.94 -18.34 7.96
CA MET A 378 14.96 -17.45 7.31
C MET A 378 15.38 -17.06 5.89
N GLU A 379 16.67 -16.79 5.69
CA GLU A 379 17.20 -16.45 4.38
C GLU A 379 17.12 -17.63 3.39
N ILE A 380 17.37 -18.85 3.86
CA ILE A 380 17.20 -20.07 3.06
C ILE A 380 15.73 -20.28 2.70
N ALA A 381 14.82 -20.06 3.63
CA ALA A 381 13.39 -20.17 3.37
C ALA A 381 12.90 -19.14 2.33
N ASP A 382 13.38 -17.89 2.45
CA ASP A 382 13.13 -16.83 1.46
C ASP A 382 13.67 -17.21 0.07
N TYR A 383 14.90 -17.73 0.01
CA TYR A 383 15.46 -18.22 -1.25
C TYR A 383 14.60 -19.29 -1.91
N HIS A 384 14.16 -20.29 -1.17
CA HIS A 384 13.29 -21.34 -1.71
C HIS A 384 11.96 -20.79 -2.22
N LYS A 385 11.36 -19.85 -1.48
CA LYS A 385 10.14 -19.17 -1.93
C LYS A 385 10.38 -18.41 -3.22
N MET A 386 11.44 -17.62 -3.28
CA MET A 386 11.81 -16.85 -4.47
C MET A 386 12.23 -17.75 -5.64
N GLN A 387 12.84 -18.90 -5.37
CA GLN A 387 13.14 -19.89 -6.43
C GLN A 387 11.86 -20.46 -7.03
N GLY A 388 10.87 -20.83 -6.22
CA GLY A 388 9.57 -21.28 -6.72
C GLY A 388 8.88 -20.24 -7.62
N ILE A 389 9.04 -18.95 -7.30
CA ILE A 389 8.53 -17.85 -8.16
C ILE A 389 9.29 -17.80 -9.49
N ARG A 390 10.64 -17.94 -9.47
CA ARG A 390 11.44 -18.00 -10.71
C ARG A 390 11.13 -19.24 -11.55
N ASP A 391 10.96 -20.40 -10.91
CA ASP A 391 10.58 -21.64 -11.59
C ASP A 391 9.21 -21.51 -12.28
N ARG A 392 8.27 -20.76 -11.67
CA ARG A 392 6.98 -20.44 -12.30
C ARG A 392 7.18 -19.60 -13.57
N VAL A 393 8.10 -18.62 -13.54
CA VAL A 393 8.40 -17.81 -14.74
C VAL A 393 8.89 -18.70 -15.88
N ASP A 394 9.85 -19.61 -15.61
CA ASP A 394 10.36 -20.57 -16.61
C ASP A 394 9.29 -21.53 -17.12
N HIS A 395 8.30 -21.85 -16.30
CA HIS A 395 7.21 -22.74 -16.70
C HIS A 395 6.17 -22.05 -17.59
N VAL A 396 5.93 -20.76 -17.39
CA VAL A 396 4.84 -20.02 -18.04
C VAL A 396 5.30 -19.26 -19.28
N VAL A 397 6.52 -18.67 -19.24
CA VAL A 397 7.04 -17.83 -20.33
C VAL A 397 7.86 -18.68 -21.30
N GLU A 398 7.46 -18.69 -22.57
CA GLU A 398 8.01 -19.56 -23.59
C GLU A 398 9.40 -19.12 -24.10
N ASP A 399 9.60 -17.80 -24.26
CA ASP A 399 10.90 -17.26 -24.67
C ASP A 399 11.87 -17.20 -23.49
N ALA A 400 12.98 -17.94 -23.61
CA ALA A 400 13.95 -18.09 -22.53
C ALA A 400 14.63 -16.75 -22.11
N GLN A 401 14.82 -15.82 -23.05
CA GLN A 401 15.41 -14.51 -22.77
C GLN A 401 14.44 -13.64 -21.98
N THR A 402 13.18 -13.60 -22.38
CA THR A 402 12.09 -12.92 -21.66
C THR A 402 11.86 -13.54 -20.29
N ALA A 403 11.87 -14.89 -20.21
CA ALA A 403 11.75 -15.59 -18.93
C ALA A 403 12.86 -15.17 -17.95
N GLU A 404 14.13 -15.20 -18.38
CA GLU A 404 15.24 -14.77 -17.50
C GLU A 404 15.09 -13.30 -17.05
N ALA A 405 14.67 -12.41 -17.95
CA ALA A 405 14.48 -11.00 -17.65
C ALA A 405 13.32 -10.74 -16.65
N LEU A 406 12.32 -11.61 -16.59
CA LEU A 406 11.18 -11.51 -15.66
C LEU A 406 11.46 -12.12 -14.29
N LYS A 407 12.60 -12.79 -14.07
CA LYS A 407 12.93 -13.40 -12.78
C LYS A 407 13.34 -12.37 -11.74
N PRO A 408 12.69 -12.34 -10.55
CA PRO A 408 13.09 -11.45 -9.47
C PRO A 408 14.31 -12.02 -8.71
N TYR A 409 15.38 -11.23 -8.58
CA TYR A 409 16.57 -11.54 -7.80
C TYR A 409 16.72 -10.59 -6.62
N TYR A 410 15.78 -10.67 -5.67
CA TYR A 410 15.74 -9.95 -4.40
C TYR A 410 14.94 -10.76 -3.37
N ARG A 411 15.01 -10.38 -2.10
CA ARG A 411 14.23 -11.02 -1.04
C ARG A 411 12.74 -10.65 -1.12
N LEU A 412 11.85 -11.58 -0.79
CA LEU A 412 10.41 -11.48 -1.06
C LEU A 412 9.78 -10.14 -0.64
N PHE A 413 10.01 -9.68 0.58
CA PHE A 413 9.43 -8.42 1.08
C PHE A 413 10.26 -7.16 0.77
N CYS A 414 11.27 -7.24 -0.07
CA CYS A 414 11.92 -6.05 -0.62
C CYS A 414 10.97 -5.21 -1.48
N LYS A 415 10.01 -5.85 -2.11
CA LYS A 415 8.89 -5.22 -2.84
C LYS A 415 7.58 -5.88 -2.40
N ARG A 416 6.44 -5.22 -2.69
CA ARG A 416 5.15 -5.84 -2.46
C ARG A 416 5.05 -7.16 -3.25
N PRO A 417 4.77 -8.30 -2.59
CA PRO A 417 4.43 -9.53 -3.29
C PRO A 417 3.21 -9.30 -4.18
N CYS A 418 3.25 -9.79 -5.40
CA CYS A 418 2.17 -9.64 -6.37
C CYS A 418 1.59 -11.01 -6.72
N PHE A 419 0.29 -11.04 -7.00
CA PHE A 419 -0.45 -12.24 -7.35
C PHE A 419 -1.27 -11.99 -8.61
N HIS A 420 -1.01 -12.75 -9.68
CA HIS A 420 -1.76 -12.64 -10.93
C HIS A 420 -1.62 -13.92 -11.75
N ASP A 421 -2.71 -14.37 -12.35
CA ASP A 421 -2.71 -15.62 -13.10
C ASP A 421 -2.22 -15.43 -14.55
N ASP A 422 -2.53 -14.29 -15.20
CA ASP A 422 -2.33 -14.09 -16.64
C ASP A 422 -1.11 -13.20 -17.00
N TYR A 423 -0.50 -12.46 -16.05
CA TYR A 423 0.57 -11.50 -16.35
C TYR A 423 1.75 -12.12 -17.08
N LEU A 424 2.28 -13.22 -16.56
CA LEU A 424 3.43 -13.91 -17.18
C LEU A 424 3.09 -14.46 -18.56
N ALA A 425 1.90 -15.07 -18.72
CA ALA A 425 1.44 -15.61 -19.99
C ALA A 425 1.20 -14.51 -21.05
N SER A 426 1.01 -13.26 -20.64
CA SER A 426 0.85 -12.15 -21.58
C SER A 426 2.07 -11.94 -22.47
N PHE A 427 3.27 -12.27 -21.99
CA PHE A 427 4.52 -12.15 -22.75
C PHE A 427 4.72 -13.26 -23.82
N ASN A 428 3.84 -14.27 -23.89
CA ASN A 428 3.80 -15.24 -24.98
C ASN A 428 2.97 -14.73 -26.18
N ARG A 429 2.31 -13.57 -26.04
CA ARG A 429 1.59 -12.95 -27.16
C ARG A 429 2.57 -12.31 -28.15
N PRO A 430 2.37 -12.46 -29.48
CA PRO A 430 3.30 -11.93 -30.48
C PRO A 430 3.37 -10.40 -30.53
N ASN A 431 2.39 -9.72 -29.95
CA ASN A 431 2.31 -8.25 -29.89
C ASN A 431 2.75 -7.66 -28.54
N VAL A 432 3.21 -8.47 -27.59
CA VAL A 432 3.65 -8.00 -26.26
C VAL A 432 5.15 -8.21 -26.11
N HIS A 433 5.88 -7.12 -25.94
CA HIS A 433 7.34 -7.11 -25.90
C HIS A 433 7.85 -6.57 -24.57
N LEU A 434 8.68 -7.35 -23.88
CA LEU A 434 9.41 -6.89 -22.70
C LEU A 434 10.66 -6.13 -23.14
N VAL A 435 10.77 -4.87 -22.73
CA VAL A 435 12.00 -4.08 -22.87
C VAL A 435 12.69 -4.04 -21.51
N ASN A 436 13.61 -5.00 -21.30
CA ASN A 436 14.38 -5.07 -20.05
C ASN A 436 15.50 -4.02 -20.08
N THR A 437 15.42 -3.03 -19.20
CA THR A 437 16.40 -1.94 -19.12
C THR A 437 17.58 -2.24 -18.20
N ASP A 438 17.72 -3.47 -17.73
CA ASP A 438 18.76 -3.94 -16.82
C ASP A 438 19.03 -3.00 -15.62
N GLY A 439 17.95 -2.50 -15.01
CA GLY A 439 18.03 -1.62 -13.84
C GLY A 439 18.18 -0.13 -14.14
N ARG A 440 18.55 0.27 -15.37
CA ARG A 440 18.83 1.66 -15.75
C ARG A 440 17.55 2.51 -15.92
N GLY A 441 16.44 1.88 -16.34
CA GLY A 441 15.22 2.59 -16.71
C GLY A 441 15.26 3.13 -18.16
N VAL A 442 14.18 3.83 -18.56
CA VAL A 442 14.10 4.52 -19.85
C VAL A 442 15.10 5.67 -19.87
N ALA A 443 15.86 5.78 -20.96
CA ALA A 443 16.91 6.80 -21.08
C ALA A 443 16.31 8.16 -21.46
N ARG A 444 15.48 8.21 -22.52
CA ARG A 444 14.90 9.44 -23.05
C ARG A 444 13.56 9.17 -23.73
N ILE A 445 12.73 10.19 -23.80
CA ILE A 445 11.50 10.24 -24.61
C ILE A 445 11.71 11.32 -25.69
N THR A 446 11.30 11.02 -26.92
CA THR A 446 11.30 11.96 -28.04
C THR A 446 9.87 12.33 -28.42
N GLU A 447 9.68 13.12 -29.47
CA GLU A 447 8.34 13.54 -29.90
C GLU A 447 7.39 12.37 -30.23
N ASN A 448 7.92 11.19 -30.59
CA ASN A 448 7.11 10.03 -31.03
C ASN A 448 7.62 8.67 -30.53
N ALA A 449 8.66 8.63 -29.69
CA ALA A 449 9.27 7.36 -29.28
C ALA A 449 9.79 7.37 -27.83
N VAL A 450 9.83 6.18 -27.25
CA VAL A 450 10.56 5.88 -26.01
C VAL A 450 11.91 5.30 -26.41
N MET A 451 13.01 5.88 -25.90
CA MET A 451 14.38 5.48 -26.22
C MET A 451 14.98 4.63 -25.11
N PHE A 452 15.55 3.50 -25.49
CA PHE A 452 16.40 2.72 -24.61
C PHE A 452 17.62 2.20 -25.39
N ASP A 453 18.81 2.47 -24.86
CA ASP A 453 20.07 2.38 -25.60
C ASP A 453 19.95 3.18 -26.93
N ASP A 454 20.36 2.61 -28.06
CA ASP A 454 20.25 3.24 -29.37
C ASP A 454 18.95 2.87 -30.12
N VAL A 455 17.99 2.21 -29.42
CA VAL A 455 16.73 1.75 -30.03
C VAL A 455 15.61 2.74 -29.75
N ALA A 456 14.93 3.17 -30.79
CA ALA A 456 13.71 3.97 -30.73
C ALA A 456 12.47 3.05 -30.83
N TYR A 457 11.65 3.06 -29.81
CA TYR A 457 10.35 2.39 -29.78
C TYR A 457 9.29 3.44 -30.10
N GLU A 458 8.92 3.54 -31.37
CA GLU A 458 7.85 4.44 -31.80
C GLU A 458 6.50 3.97 -31.24
N VAL A 459 5.78 4.87 -30.57
CA VAL A 459 4.50 4.59 -29.92
C VAL A 459 3.53 5.74 -30.07
N ASP A 460 2.23 5.40 -30.04
CA ASP A 460 1.12 6.36 -30.10
C ASP A 460 0.70 6.81 -28.69
N CYS A 461 0.99 5.99 -27.67
CA CYS A 461 0.59 6.24 -26.29
C CYS A 461 1.65 5.75 -25.30
N ILE A 462 1.91 6.55 -24.25
CA ILE A 462 2.73 6.17 -23.11
C ILE A 462 1.88 6.15 -21.84
N ILE A 463 1.81 4.99 -21.19
CA ILE A 463 1.11 4.77 -19.93
C ILE A 463 2.14 4.68 -18.82
N PHE A 464 2.09 5.60 -17.84
CA PHE A 464 2.98 5.57 -16.69
C PHE A 464 2.38 4.71 -15.57
N ALA A 465 2.93 3.49 -15.39
CA ALA A 465 2.63 2.58 -14.30
C ALA A 465 3.70 2.67 -13.19
N THR A 466 4.08 3.89 -12.84
CA THR A 466 5.26 4.24 -12.03
C THR A 466 4.96 4.43 -10.55
N GLY A 467 3.69 4.22 -10.15
CA GLY A 467 3.25 4.24 -8.76
C GLY A 467 3.04 5.64 -8.19
N PHE A 468 3.24 5.80 -6.89
CA PHE A 468 2.86 6.99 -6.15
C PHE A 468 4.00 7.53 -5.30
N GLU A 469 3.95 8.82 -4.98
CA GLU A 469 4.88 9.47 -4.06
C GLU A 469 4.56 9.06 -2.62
N VAL A 470 5.20 8.01 -2.12
CA VAL A 470 4.99 7.50 -0.75
C VAL A 470 6.05 8.02 0.23
N GLY A 471 7.29 8.17 -0.23
CA GLY A 471 8.44 8.58 0.59
C GLY A 471 8.78 10.08 0.56
N THR A 472 8.01 10.91 -0.14
CA THR A 472 8.21 12.36 -0.21
C THR A 472 7.62 13.07 1.01
N ASP A 473 7.91 14.37 1.15
CA ASP A 473 7.37 15.21 2.23
C ASP A 473 5.83 15.14 2.34
N TYR A 474 5.32 15.22 3.58
CA TYR A 474 3.89 15.02 3.84
C TYR A 474 3.03 16.11 3.17
N ALA A 475 3.42 17.37 3.23
CA ALA A 475 2.67 18.47 2.60
C ALA A 475 2.70 18.33 1.07
N ARG A 476 3.84 17.92 0.48
CA ARG A 476 3.94 17.61 -0.95
C ARG A 476 2.97 16.49 -1.35
N ARG A 477 2.92 15.39 -0.59
CA ARG A 477 1.99 14.26 -0.88
C ARG A 477 0.53 14.65 -0.72
N SER A 478 0.23 15.45 0.31
CA SER A 478 -1.13 15.90 0.62
C SER A 478 -1.63 16.93 -0.38
N GLY A 479 -0.73 17.75 -0.91
CA GLY A 479 -1.05 18.83 -1.84
C GLY A 479 -1.44 20.14 -1.18
N TYR A 480 -1.32 20.27 0.15
CA TYR A 480 -1.65 21.49 0.89
C TYR A 480 -0.75 21.68 2.11
N GLN A 481 -0.66 22.94 2.58
CA GLN A 481 0.09 23.32 3.79
C GLN A 481 -0.74 23.05 5.04
N ILE A 482 -0.04 22.58 6.09
CA ILE A 482 -0.59 22.34 7.42
C ILE A 482 0.24 23.15 8.41
N SER A 483 -0.36 24.17 9.03
CA SER A 483 0.30 25.08 9.98
C SER A 483 -0.35 24.95 11.35
N GLY A 484 0.43 24.52 12.32
CA GLY A 484 0.04 24.33 13.71
C GLY A 484 0.24 25.60 14.56
N VAL A 485 0.56 25.40 15.84
CA VAL A 485 0.81 26.48 16.82
C VAL A 485 1.98 27.35 16.36
N ASP A 486 1.83 28.64 16.51
CA ASP A 486 2.83 29.68 16.13
C ASP A 486 3.30 29.57 14.66
N GLY A 487 2.45 29.01 13.78
CA GLY A 487 2.76 28.86 12.36
C GLY A 487 3.74 27.72 12.03
N LEU A 488 4.04 26.83 13.00
CA LEU A 488 4.87 25.64 12.76
C LEU A 488 4.26 24.80 11.64
N THR A 489 5.00 24.59 10.57
CA THR A 489 4.53 23.72 9.47
C THR A 489 4.78 22.25 9.77
N ILE A 490 3.95 21.36 9.19
CA ILE A 490 4.17 19.92 9.34
C ILE A 490 5.48 19.47 8.67
N SER A 491 5.91 20.15 7.60
CA SER A 491 7.18 19.90 6.93
C SER A 491 8.38 20.24 7.83
N ASP A 492 8.33 21.37 8.54
CA ASP A 492 9.37 21.73 9.51
C ASP A 492 9.37 20.76 10.70
N LYS A 493 8.18 20.42 11.22
CA LYS A 493 8.04 19.47 12.34
C LYS A 493 8.62 18.10 12.00
N TRP A 494 8.48 17.64 10.77
CA TRP A 494 8.92 16.32 10.31
C TRP A 494 10.17 16.37 9.41
N ALA A 495 10.94 17.45 9.44
CA ALA A 495 12.15 17.61 8.63
C ALA A 495 13.16 16.46 8.86
N ASP A 496 13.33 16.02 10.12
CA ASP A 496 14.19 14.89 10.52
C ASP A 496 13.44 13.53 10.54
N GLY A 497 12.19 13.51 10.08
CA GLY A 497 11.30 12.36 10.09
C GLY A 497 10.07 12.57 10.99
N MET A 498 9.10 11.65 10.89
CA MET A 498 7.84 11.75 11.64
C MET A 498 8.07 11.71 13.14
N ALA A 499 7.51 12.65 13.86
CA ALA A 499 7.38 12.64 15.31
C ALA A 499 5.90 12.70 15.67
N SER A 500 5.42 11.71 16.40
CA SER A 500 4.03 11.60 16.82
C SER A 500 3.89 10.80 18.11
N PHE A 501 2.70 10.80 18.67
CA PHE A 501 2.27 9.85 19.69
C PHE A 501 1.20 8.93 19.12
N HIS A 502 1.36 7.64 19.27
CA HIS A 502 0.52 6.59 18.69
C HIS A 502 0.38 6.65 17.16
N GLY A 503 1.34 7.24 16.43
CA GLY A 503 1.28 7.37 14.98
C GLY A 503 0.24 8.36 14.44
N MET A 504 -0.47 9.08 15.33
CA MET A 504 -1.61 9.91 14.92
C MET A 504 -1.61 11.32 15.54
N HIS A 505 -1.06 11.50 16.72
CA HIS A 505 -1.07 12.80 17.42
C HIS A 505 0.28 13.46 17.32
N VAL A 506 0.32 14.75 17.02
CA VAL A 506 1.57 15.48 16.80
C VAL A 506 1.64 16.71 17.72
N ARG A 507 2.73 16.85 18.44
CA ARG A 507 2.98 18.04 19.27
C ARG A 507 3.10 19.29 18.41
N GLY A 508 2.37 20.34 18.76
CA GLY A 508 2.27 21.58 17.99
C GLY A 508 1.11 21.59 16.99
N PHE A 509 0.35 20.49 16.91
CA PHE A 509 -0.84 20.37 16.04
C PHE A 509 -2.05 19.91 16.85
N PRO A 510 -2.60 20.81 17.71
CA PRO A 510 -3.70 20.44 18.58
C PRO A 510 -4.93 19.98 17.82
N ASN A 511 -5.65 18.99 18.35
CA ASN A 511 -6.90 18.46 17.76
C ASN A 511 -6.76 17.94 16.31
N ALA A 512 -5.53 17.71 15.83
CA ALA A 512 -5.25 17.13 14.52
C ALA A 512 -4.84 15.68 14.65
N PHE A 513 -5.36 14.84 13.73
CA PHE A 513 -5.10 13.40 13.67
C PHE A 513 -4.63 13.02 12.27
N PHE A 514 -3.51 12.31 12.20
CA PHE A 514 -2.89 11.91 10.93
C PHE A 514 -3.01 10.40 10.73
N PHE A 515 -3.76 9.97 9.74
CA PHE A 515 -3.89 8.55 9.40
C PHE A 515 -2.76 8.09 8.49
N GLY A 516 -2.15 6.98 8.83
CA GLY A 516 -1.07 6.42 8.03
C GLY A 516 -0.41 5.20 8.65
N PRO A 517 0.55 4.59 7.94
CA PRO A 517 1.28 3.42 8.40
C PRO A 517 2.49 3.76 9.30
N SER A 518 3.04 4.97 9.17
CA SER A 518 4.25 5.38 9.91
C SER A 518 3.96 5.51 11.40
N GLN A 519 4.85 4.98 12.22
CA GLN A 519 4.72 4.93 13.69
C GLN A 519 3.44 4.25 14.20
N ALA A 520 2.71 3.54 13.32
CA ALA A 520 1.45 2.86 13.58
C ALA A 520 1.53 1.38 13.19
N GLY A 521 0.44 0.65 13.35
CA GLY A 521 0.34 -0.74 12.92
C GLY A 521 0.26 -0.85 11.40
N PHE A 522 1.37 -1.20 10.75
CA PHE A 522 1.38 -1.46 9.32
C PHE A 522 0.92 -2.90 9.04
N SER A 523 -0.05 -3.02 8.16
CA SER A 523 -0.59 -4.30 7.70
C SER A 523 -0.74 -4.31 6.18
N ALA A 524 -0.64 -5.50 5.57
CA ALA A 524 -1.05 -5.71 4.19
C ALA A 524 -2.56 -5.41 4.01
N ASN A 525 -3.39 -5.71 5.01
CA ASN A 525 -4.79 -5.29 5.11
C ASN A 525 -4.89 -3.89 5.74
N PHE A 526 -4.60 -2.87 4.94
CA PHE A 526 -4.52 -1.49 5.44
C PHE A 526 -5.88 -0.95 5.93
N THR A 527 -7.00 -1.44 5.42
CA THR A 527 -8.34 -1.02 5.86
C THR A 527 -8.62 -1.38 7.32
N TYR A 528 -8.07 -2.50 7.82
CA TYR A 528 -8.15 -2.86 9.24
C TYR A 528 -7.37 -1.88 10.12
N ALA A 529 -6.17 -1.50 9.69
CA ALA A 529 -5.40 -0.48 10.41
C ALA A 529 -6.12 0.87 10.46
N LEU A 530 -6.76 1.28 9.36
CA LEU A 530 -7.55 2.50 9.30
C LEU A 530 -8.80 2.44 10.19
N ASP A 531 -9.45 1.29 10.31
CA ASP A 531 -10.60 1.11 11.22
C ASP A 531 -10.16 1.26 12.69
N GLU A 532 -9.03 0.66 13.09
CA GLU A 532 -8.50 0.80 14.44
C GLU A 532 -8.04 2.24 14.76
N GLN A 533 -7.44 2.95 13.80
CA GLN A 533 -7.12 4.36 13.93
C GLN A 533 -8.40 5.21 14.08
N SER A 534 -9.41 4.92 13.28
CA SER A 534 -10.72 5.62 13.33
C SER A 534 -11.42 5.43 14.67
N ARG A 535 -11.45 4.19 15.20
CA ARG A 535 -11.97 3.89 16.55
C ARG A 535 -11.21 4.66 17.64
N HIS A 536 -9.90 4.77 17.49
CA HIS A 536 -9.05 5.48 18.48
C HIS A 536 -9.33 6.98 18.46
N VAL A 537 -9.41 7.58 17.29
CA VAL A 537 -9.71 9.02 17.13
C VAL A 537 -11.14 9.33 17.61
N ALA A 538 -12.13 8.55 17.20
CA ALA A 538 -13.52 8.73 17.63
C ALA A 538 -13.67 8.66 19.16
N TYR A 539 -12.97 7.73 19.81
CA TYR A 539 -12.92 7.64 21.26
C TYR A 539 -12.35 8.92 21.89
N ILE A 540 -11.22 9.46 21.36
CA ILE A 540 -10.58 10.66 21.91
C ILE A 540 -11.49 11.88 21.77
N VAL A 541 -12.03 12.11 20.56
CA VAL A 541 -12.95 13.21 20.31
C VAL A 541 -14.16 13.15 21.24
N SER A 542 -14.77 11.96 21.40
CA SER A 542 -15.87 11.71 22.33
C SER A 542 -15.48 11.99 23.78
N ALA A 543 -14.30 11.50 24.22
CA ALA A 543 -13.81 11.69 25.59
C ALA A 543 -13.54 13.16 25.92
N LEU A 544 -12.99 13.92 24.98
CA LEU A 544 -12.76 15.36 25.14
C LEU A 544 -14.09 16.13 25.21
N LYS A 545 -15.06 15.80 24.34
CA LYS A 545 -16.40 16.41 24.39
C LYS A 545 -17.11 16.14 25.71
N ARG A 546 -17.13 14.89 26.18
CA ARG A 546 -17.72 14.52 27.48
C ARG A 546 -17.09 15.25 28.66
N ARG A 547 -15.79 15.54 28.59
CA ARG A 547 -15.02 16.25 29.64
C ARG A 547 -15.05 17.76 29.50
N GLY A 548 -15.74 18.31 28.49
CA GLY A 548 -15.79 19.75 28.22
C GLY A 548 -14.43 20.35 27.82
N LYS A 549 -13.50 19.52 27.32
CA LYS A 549 -12.15 19.94 26.94
C LYS A 549 -12.14 20.42 25.50
N LYS A 550 -11.41 21.53 25.23
CA LYS A 550 -11.38 22.18 23.90
C LYS A 550 -10.12 21.86 23.10
N ARG A 551 -9.03 21.50 23.75
CA ARG A 551 -7.72 21.27 23.14
C ARG A 551 -7.13 19.96 23.61
N SER A 552 -6.48 19.26 22.70
CA SER A 552 -5.69 18.05 22.97
C SER A 552 -4.53 17.97 21.99
N GLU A 553 -3.33 17.71 22.47
CA GLU A 553 -2.16 17.45 21.63
C GLU A 553 -1.23 16.44 22.31
N ALA A 554 -0.27 15.88 21.59
CA ALA A 554 0.72 14.98 22.18
C ALA A 554 1.53 15.71 23.28
N ALA A 555 1.66 15.13 24.46
CA ALA A 555 2.57 15.62 25.48
C ALA A 555 4.02 15.45 25.02
N VAL A 556 4.89 16.42 25.32
CA VAL A 556 6.30 16.44 24.87
C VAL A 556 7.00 15.11 25.15
N LYS A 557 6.86 14.62 26.39
CA LYS A 557 7.50 13.36 26.79
C LYS A 557 6.90 12.14 26.11
N ALA A 558 5.58 12.10 25.92
CA ALA A 558 4.92 10.97 25.29
C ALA A 558 5.28 10.83 23.81
N GLU A 559 5.36 11.95 23.08
CA GLU A 559 5.83 11.95 21.69
C GLU A 559 7.30 11.49 21.61
N ALA A 560 8.18 12.02 22.46
CA ALA A 560 9.59 11.67 22.47
C ALA A 560 9.82 10.19 22.81
N ASP A 561 9.12 9.68 23.83
CA ASP A 561 9.21 8.25 24.25
C ASP A 561 8.69 7.32 23.13
N TRP A 562 7.61 7.71 22.43
CA TRP A 562 7.07 6.96 21.31
C TRP A 562 8.04 6.89 20.15
N VAL A 563 8.63 8.02 19.75
CA VAL A 563 9.66 8.06 18.70
C VAL A 563 10.86 7.19 19.08
N ALA A 564 11.32 7.27 20.32
CA ALA A 564 12.44 6.46 20.80
C ALA A 564 12.12 4.94 20.72
N GLU A 565 10.90 4.55 21.10
CA GLU A 565 10.43 3.17 20.99
C GLU A 565 10.38 2.68 19.54
N ILE A 566 9.87 3.50 18.62
CA ILE A 566 9.85 3.17 17.18
C ILE A 566 11.27 2.97 16.65
N VAL A 567 12.19 3.90 16.94
CA VAL A 567 13.59 3.81 16.50
C VAL A 567 14.31 2.59 17.07
N GLU A 568 14.07 2.26 18.34
CA GLU A 568 14.65 1.07 18.98
C GLU A 568 14.19 -0.21 18.28
N LYS A 569 12.89 -0.33 18.03
CA LYS A 569 12.28 -1.53 17.41
C LYS A 569 12.55 -1.64 15.91
N ALA A 570 12.91 -0.53 15.23
CA ALA A 570 13.24 -0.53 13.81
C ALA A 570 14.63 -1.11 13.48
N ARG A 571 15.53 -1.22 14.45
CA ARG A 571 16.94 -1.62 14.23
C ARG A 571 17.09 -2.98 13.55
N ASP A 572 16.23 -3.94 13.91
CA ASP A 572 16.30 -5.31 13.37
C ASP A 572 15.89 -5.39 11.88
N ALA A 573 15.09 -4.44 11.40
CA ALA A 573 14.65 -4.37 10.02
C ALA A 573 15.63 -3.64 9.08
N GLU A 574 16.55 -2.85 9.62
CA GLU A 574 17.47 -1.98 8.84
C GLU A 574 18.37 -2.78 7.90
N ALA A 575 19.04 -3.80 8.40
CA ALA A 575 19.92 -4.65 7.59
C ALA A 575 19.18 -5.38 6.46
N PHE A 576 17.92 -5.73 6.69
CA PHE A 576 17.06 -6.30 5.65
C PHE A 576 16.76 -5.26 4.56
N GLN A 577 16.35 -4.06 4.95
CA GLN A 577 16.01 -2.98 4.01
C GLN A 577 17.21 -2.49 3.21
N GLU A 578 18.40 -2.42 3.83
CA GLU A 578 19.67 -2.10 3.15
C GLU A 578 20.04 -3.12 2.06
N ALA A 579 19.71 -4.38 2.29
CA ALA A 579 19.95 -5.44 1.31
C ALA A 579 18.92 -5.45 0.16
N CYS A 580 17.82 -4.71 0.31
CA CYS A 580 16.74 -4.68 -0.66
C CYS A 580 17.05 -3.82 -1.90
N THR A 581 16.52 -4.23 -3.04
CA THR A 581 16.47 -3.39 -4.26
C THR A 581 15.68 -2.10 -3.99
N PRO A 582 16.08 -0.95 -4.56
CA PRO A 582 15.39 0.32 -4.37
C PRO A 582 13.90 0.27 -4.69
N GLY A 583 13.11 0.94 -3.86
CA GLY A 583 11.66 1.05 -4.00
C GLY A 583 11.05 1.86 -2.86
N TYR A 584 9.73 1.98 -2.86
CA TYR A 584 9.05 2.82 -1.85
C TYR A 584 9.12 2.26 -0.43
N TYR A 585 9.42 0.96 -0.22
CA TYR A 585 9.58 0.38 1.12
C TYR A 585 10.88 0.82 1.80
N ASN A 586 11.92 1.10 1.03
CA ASN A 586 13.22 1.53 1.54
C ASN A 586 13.63 2.93 1.05
N ASN A 587 12.64 3.79 0.76
CA ASN A 587 12.83 5.17 0.32
C ASN A 587 13.84 5.27 -0.84
N GLU A 588 13.66 4.45 -1.88
CA GLU A 588 14.54 4.34 -3.06
C GLU A 588 16.01 4.02 -2.70
N GLY A 589 16.23 3.29 -1.60
CA GLY A 589 17.55 2.91 -1.10
C GLY A 589 18.22 3.93 -0.16
N GLN A 590 17.54 5.03 0.16
CA GLN A 590 18.04 6.08 1.07
C GLN A 590 17.51 5.91 2.51
N LEU A 591 17.91 4.84 3.17
CA LEU A 591 17.38 4.45 4.49
C LEU A 591 17.79 5.34 5.67
N THR A 592 18.96 5.98 5.58
CA THR A 592 19.66 6.50 6.76
C THR A 592 19.04 7.75 7.38
N ARG A 593 18.09 8.40 6.74
CA ARG A 593 17.55 9.68 7.22
C ARG A 593 16.27 9.59 8.06
N ARG A 594 15.55 8.43 8.08
CA ARG A 594 14.19 8.38 8.66
C ARG A 594 13.85 7.08 9.38
N ARG A 595 14.70 6.61 10.32
CA ARG A 595 14.38 5.43 11.16
C ARG A 595 13.05 5.59 11.90
N GLN A 596 12.71 6.79 12.28
CA GLN A 596 11.46 7.10 12.98
C GLN A 596 10.21 7.06 12.09
N ASP A 597 10.36 6.99 10.74
CA ASP A 597 9.21 6.83 9.83
C ASP A 597 8.73 5.37 9.73
N GLN A 598 9.39 4.44 10.39
CA GLN A 598 9.03 3.03 10.38
C GLN A 598 7.70 2.75 11.09
N ALA A 599 7.07 1.64 10.74
CA ALA A 599 5.91 1.14 11.46
C ALA A 599 6.30 0.59 12.85
N TYR A 600 5.30 0.37 13.71
CA TYR A 600 5.50 -0.20 15.04
C TYR A 600 6.10 -1.61 14.96
N GLY A 601 7.30 -1.80 15.46
CA GLY A 601 8.13 -2.98 15.20
C GLY A 601 7.61 -4.32 15.76
N GLU A 602 6.64 -4.30 16.70
CA GLU A 602 5.99 -5.53 17.21
C GLU A 602 4.80 -5.98 16.34
N GLY A 603 4.54 -5.26 15.24
CA GLY A 603 3.51 -5.56 14.27
C GLY A 603 2.11 -5.03 14.65
N PRO A 604 1.15 -5.15 13.71
CA PRO A 604 -0.15 -4.49 13.82
C PRO A 604 -0.98 -4.96 15.00
N VAL A 605 -1.02 -6.25 15.29
CA VAL A 605 -1.82 -6.79 16.41
C VAL A 605 -1.37 -6.23 17.76
N ALA A 606 -0.05 -6.14 17.99
CA ALA A 606 0.47 -5.58 19.24
C ALA A 606 0.14 -4.09 19.36
N PHE A 607 0.20 -3.36 18.26
CA PHE A 607 -0.18 -1.96 18.21
C PHE A 607 -1.69 -1.78 18.50
N PHE A 608 -2.57 -2.54 17.88
CA PHE A 608 -4.02 -2.45 18.10
C PHE A 608 -4.40 -2.82 19.54
N ASP A 609 -3.79 -3.88 20.09
CA ASP A 609 -3.98 -4.25 21.50
C ASP A 609 -3.50 -3.14 22.44
N ARG A 610 -2.42 -2.43 22.10
CA ARG A 610 -1.94 -1.28 22.88
C ARG A 610 -2.94 -0.12 22.86
N LEU A 611 -3.46 0.24 21.69
CA LEU A 611 -4.50 1.27 21.56
C LEU A 611 -5.77 0.89 22.33
N ALA A 612 -6.21 -0.36 22.23
CA ALA A 612 -7.39 -0.85 22.96
C ALA A 612 -7.21 -0.77 24.47
N LYS A 613 -6.06 -1.21 25.00
CA LYS A 613 -5.70 -1.10 26.42
C LYS A 613 -5.66 0.35 26.90
N TRP A 614 -5.09 1.25 26.08
CA TRP A 614 -5.03 2.67 26.39
C TRP A 614 -6.44 3.29 26.45
N ARG A 615 -7.32 2.99 25.48
CA ARG A 615 -8.73 3.42 25.52
C ARG A 615 -9.47 2.92 26.74
N ALA A 616 -9.25 1.66 27.13
CA ALA A 616 -9.92 1.04 28.28
C ALA A 616 -9.55 1.69 29.64
N GLN A 617 -8.42 2.37 29.74
CA GLN A 617 -8.02 3.10 30.94
C GLN A 617 -8.79 4.42 31.14
N ASP A 618 -9.37 4.98 30.07
CA ASP A 618 -10.13 6.24 30.03
C ASP A 618 -9.44 7.44 30.74
N ARG A 619 -8.10 7.53 30.65
CA ARG A 619 -7.31 8.60 31.28
C ARG A 619 -6.78 9.64 30.31
N LEU A 620 -6.64 9.29 29.04
CA LEU A 620 -5.98 10.08 27.98
C LEU A 620 -4.48 10.35 28.29
N ASP A 621 -3.80 9.41 28.94
CA ASP A 621 -2.38 9.53 29.31
C ASP A 621 -1.52 9.77 28.07
N GLY A 622 -0.58 10.70 28.13
CA GLY A 622 0.27 11.11 27.02
C GLY A 622 -0.30 12.19 26.12
N LEU A 623 -1.50 12.70 26.44
CA LEU A 623 -2.07 13.90 25.82
C LEU A 623 -2.11 15.06 26.83
N ASP A 624 -1.67 16.23 26.38
CA ASP A 624 -1.92 17.50 27.06
C ASP A 624 -3.33 17.96 26.67
N ILE A 625 -4.22 18.11 27.64
CA ILE A 625 -5.64 18.45 27.43
C ILE A 625 -6.03 19.73 28.20
N ALA A 626 -6.75 20.65 27.53
CA ALA A 626 -7.20 21.91 28.10
C ALA A 626 -8.68 22.22 27.80
#